data_56ab79bf33c8ab0abaaad947805de480
#
_entry.id   56ab79bf33c8ab0abaaad947805de480
#
_cell.length_a   1.000
_cell.length_b   1.000
_cell.length_c   1.000
_cell.angle_alpha   90.00
_cell.angle_beta   90.00
_cell.angle_gamma   90.00
#
_symmetry.space_group_name_H-M   'P 1'
#
loop_
_entity.id
_entity.type
_entity.pdbx_description
1 polymer ?
#
loop_
_entity_poly.entity_id
_entity_poly.type
_entity_poly.pdbx_seq_one_letter_code
_entity_poly.pdbx_strand_id
1 'polypeptide(L)'
;MTNKEQDWEFGVRTEGHLADPKSSDPVILGENDFKYKVSGQDWGILPDNWTYKEATAVDIDSEDQVYVFNRGTCPMIVFNSEGQVIRTWGQGVFKNPHGVTIAPDGTVYCVDNGDSTIRQFTPEGKLLKTLGTPNSPSPKMSGEPFSLPA
;
A
#
# COMPACT_ATOMS: atom_id res chain seq x y z
N MET A 1 -7.94 -20.46 -34.44
CA MET A 1 -7.40 -20.41 -33.06
C MET A 1 -7.35 -18.96 -32.68
N THR A 2 -8.38 -18.50 -31.99
CA THR A 2 -8.48 -17.08 -31.57
C THR A 2 -7.76 -16.93 -30.24
N ASN A 3 -6.69 -16.15 -30.24
CA ASN A 3 -6.03 -15.67 -29.01
C ASN A 3 -7.08 -14.86 -28.24
N LYS A 4 -7.51 -15.36 -27.09
CA LYS A 4 -8.16 -14.53 -26.09
C LYS A 4 -7.05 -13.73 -25.43
N GLU A 5 -6.93 -12.45 -25.76
CA GLU A 5 -6.22 -11.48 -24.94
C GLU A 5 -6.80 -11.52 -23.53
N GLN A 6 -5.98 -11.82 -22.54
CA GLN A 6 -6.36 -11.72 -21.14
C GLN A 6 -6.34 -10.25 -20.78
N ASP A 7 -7.49 -9.64 -20.70
CA ASP A 7 -7.66 -8.30 -20.16
C ASP A 7 -7.32 -8.31 -18.66
N TRP A 8 -6.15 -7.80 -18.32
CA TRP A 8 -5.76 -7.49 -16.96
C TRP A 8 -6.15 -6.05 -16.64
N GLU A 9 -7.34 -5.82 -16.15
CA GLU A 9 -7.64 -4.58 -15.45
C GLU A 9 -7.19 -4.72 -13.99
N PHE A 10 -6.15 -3.99 -13.63
CA PHE A 10 -5.64 -3.80 -12.24
C PHE A 10 -5.33 -5.09 -11.45
N GLY A 11 -4.82 -6.12 -12.10
CA GLY A 11 -4.41 -7.34 -11.41
C GLY A 11 -5.57 -8.20 -10.87
N VAL A 12 -6.80 -7.87 -11.16
CA VAL A 12 -7.98 -8.65 -10.78
C VAL A 12 -8.33 -9.58 -11.92
N ARG A 13 -8.30 -10.89 -11.67
CA ARG A 13 -8.89 -11.87 -12.60
C ARG A 13 -10.38 -11.62 -12.66
N THR A 14 -10.90 -11.26 -13.82
CA THR A 14 -12.33 -11.02 -14.04
C THR A 14 -13.16 -12.32 -14.20
N GLU A 15 -12.52 -13.48 -14.22
CA GLU A 15 -13.22 -14.76 -14.25
C GLU A 15 -12.94 -15.59 -13.00
N GLY A 16 -13.96 -15.69 -12.18
CA GLY A 16 -14.18 -16.71 -11.17
C GLY A 16 -13.28 -16.60 -9.94
N HIS A 17 -13.88 -16.26 -8.86
CA HIS A 17 -13.53 -16.34 -7.43
C HIS A 17 -13.54 -14.99 -6.70
N LEU A 18 -14.17 -13.97 -7.26
CA LEU A 18 -14.69 -12.92 -6.39
C LEU A 18 -15.96 -13.49 -5.75
N ALA A 19 -16.02 -13.50 -4.44
CA ALA A 19 -17.26 -13.79 -3.73
C ALA A 19 -18.35 -12.89 -4.30
N ASP A 20 -19.53 -13.47 -4.55
CA ASP A 20 -20.71 -12.68 -4.89
C ASP A 20 -20.84 -11.58 -3.82
N PRO A 21 -20.81 -10.30 -4.18
CA PRO A 21 -20.93 -9.22 -3.20
C PRO A 21 -22.25 -9.26 -2.41
N LYS A 22 -23.17 -10.16 -2.77
CA LYS A 22 -24.40 -10.44 -2.04
C LYS A 22 -24.32 -11.71 -1.18
N SER A 23 -23.21 -12.46 -1.22
CA SER A 23 -23.03 -13.63 -0.36
C SER A 23 -22.66 -13.20 1.04
N SER A 24 -23.41 -13.67 2.02
CA SER A 24 -23.08 -13.55 3.45
C SER A 24 -22.01 -14.57 3.88
N ASP A 25 -21.58 -15.46 2.99
CA ASP A 25 -20.63 -16.50 3.29
C ASP A 25 -19.20 -15.93 3.39
N PRO A 26 -18.41 -16.37 4.37
CA PRO A 26 -17.04 -15.90 4.52
C PRO A 26 -16.17 -16.34 3.33
N VAL A 27 -15.40 -15.43 2.78
CA VAL A 27 -14.40 -15.74 1.76
C VAL A 27 -13.23 -16.45 2.45
N ILE A 28 -12.94 -17.67 1.98
CA ILE A 28 -11.80 -18.47 2.45
C ILE A 28 -10.77 -18.50 1.31
N LEU A 29 -9.55 -18.10 1.61
CA LEU A 29 -8.41 -18.13 0.69
C LEU A 29 -7.39 -19.18 1.17
N GLY A 30 -6.62 -19.75 0.24
CA GLY A 30 -5.57 -20.73 0.53
C GLY A 30 -6.02 -22.17 0.41
N GLU A 31 -5.07 -23.09 0.64
CA GLU A 31 -5.23 -24.53 0.46
C GLU A 31 -4.70 -25.30 1.67
N ASN A 32 -5.20 -26.51 1.87
CA ASN A 32 -4.78 -27.44 2.92
C ASN A 32 -4.81 -26.80 4.33
N ASP A 33 -3.69 -26.80 5.03
CA ASP A 33 -3.53 -26.24 6.39
C ASP A 33 -3.32 -24.70 6.39
N PHE A 34 -3.15 -24.10 5.22
CA PHE A 34 -2.92 -22.65 5.06
C PHE A 34 -4.19 -21.95 4.54
N LYS A 35 -5.26 -22.07 5.32
CA LYS A 35 -6.54 -21.41 5.01
C LYS A 35 -6.70 -20.16 5.84
N TYR A 36 -7.05 -19.07 5.18
CA TYR A 36 -7.29 -17.76 5.78
C TYR A 36 -8.71 -17.31 5.48
N LYS A 37 -9.44 -16.94 6.50
CA LYS A 37 -10.73 -16.29 6.34
C LYS A 37 -10.49 -14.79 6.09
N VAL A 38 -11.08 -14.25 5.03
CA VAL A 38 -11.16 -12.80 4.88
C VAL A 38 -12.08 -12.29 5.99
N SER A 39 -11.52 -11.60 6.98
CA SER A 39 -12.27 -10.97 8.05
C SER A 39 -12.47 -9.48 7.72
N GLY A 40 -13.68 -8.99 7.95
CA GLY A 40 -13.97 -7.58 7.84
C GLY A 40 -14.11 -7.07 6.41
N GLN A 41 -15.15 -7.45 5.71
CA GLN A 41 -15.58 -6.71 4.52
C GLN A 41 -15.83 -5.23 4.82
N ASP A 42 -16.08 -4.94 6.11
CA ASP A 42 -16.31 -3.58 6.63
C ASP A 42 -15.08 -2.99 7.34
N TRP A 43 -13.91 -3.66 7.28
CA TRP A 43 -12.68 -3.14 7.86
C TRP A 43 -12.00 -2.15 6.93
N GLY A 44 -11.50 -1.04 7.48
CA GLY A 44 -10.77 -0.04 6.71
C GLY A 44 -11.66 0.83 5.84
N ILE A 45 -12.89 1.09 6.27
CA ILE A 45 -13.82 1.97 5.56
C ILE A 45 -13.26 3.39 5.57
N LEU A 46 -13.11 3.95 4.37
CA LEU A 46 -12.67 5.32 4.21
C LEU A 46 -13.82 6.31 4.46
N PRO A 47 -13.53 7.51 4.97
CA PRO A 47 -14.49 8.61 5.00
C PRO A 47 -15.02 8.92 3.59
N ASP A 48 -16.22 9.51 3.53
CA ASP A 48 -16.85 9.93 2.28
C ASP A 48 -15.88 10.78 1.42
N ASN A 49 -15.88 10.53 0.12
CA ASN A 49 -15.03 11.18 -0.89
C ASN A 49 -13.53 10.84 -0.82
N TRP A 50 -13.12 9.88 0.03
CA TRP A 50 -11.77 9.35 0.01
C TRP A 50 -11.70 8.10 -0.87
N THR A 51 -10.55 7.88 -1.48
CA THR A 51 -10.27 6.67 -2.25
C THR A 51 -8.79 6.31 -2.12
N TYR A 52 -8.50 5.02 -2.04
CA TYR A 52 -7.13 4.53 -2.15
C TYR A 52 -6.54 4.80 -3.54
N LYS A 53 -7.37 4.90 -4.57
CA LYS A 53 -6.97 4.80 -5.98
C LYS A 53 -6.23 3.49 -6.23
N GLU A 54 -5.04 3.34 -5.65
CA GLU A 54 -4.23 2.10 -5.64
C GLU A 54 -3.54 2.00 -4.28
N ALA A 55 -3.89 1.02 -3.47
CA ALA A 55 -3.13 0.66 -2.27
C ALA A 55 -1.88 -0.11 -2.72
N THR A 56 -0.70 0.42 -2.45
CA THR A 56 0.57 -0.12 -2.97
C THR A 56 1.33 -0.92 -1.95
N ALA A 57 1.18 -0.59 -0.68
CA ALA A 57 1.84 -1.30 0.42
C ALA A 57 1.07 -1.13 1.73
N VAL A 58 1.30 -2.06 2.64
CA VAL A 58 0.76 -2.06 4.00
C VAL A 58 1.83 -2.55 4.97
N ASP A 59 1.88 -1.97 6.16
CA ASP A 59 2.67 -2.47 7.28
C ASP A 59 1.95 -2.17 8.60
N ILE A 60 2.37 -2.82 9.68
CA ILE A 60 1.71 -2.76 11.00
C ILE A 60 2.77 -2.42 12.05
N ASP A 61 2.47 -1.47 12.93
CA ASP A 61 3.35 -1.12 14.03
C ASP A 61 3.13 -2.01 15.28
N SER A 62 3.91 -1.76 16.32
CA SER A 62 3.84 -2.54 17.57
C SER A 62 2.57 -2.29 18.41
N GLU A 63 1.75 -1.34 18.02
CA GLU A 63 0.46 -1.01 18.64
C GLU A 63 -0.73 -1.53 17.81
N ASP A 64 -0.48 -2.43 16.84
CA ASP A 64 -1.47 -2.96 15.88
C ASP A 64 -2.14 -1.88 15.02
N GLN A 65 -1.46 -0.72 14.83
CA GLN A 65 -1.92 0.29 13.88
C GLN A 65 -1.49 -0.09 12.47
N VAL A 66 -2.44 -0.07 11.52
CA VAL A 66 -2.21 -0.50 10.14
C VAL A 66 -1.96 0.71 9.25
N TYR A 67 -0.79 0.79 8.66
CA TYR A 67 -0.37 1.85 7.75
C TYR A 67 -0.62 1.41 6.32
N VAL A 68 -1.51 2.08 5.62
CA VAL A 68 -1.82 1.82 4.21
C VAL A 68 -1.23 2.93 3.36
N PHE A 69 -0.25 2.57 2.53
CA PHE A 69 0.38 3.49 1.60
C PHE A 69 -0.29 3.36 0.23
N ASN A 70 -0.72 4.48 -0.33
CA ASN A 70 -1.56 4.47 -1.52
C ASN A 70 -1.34 5.70 -2.41
N ARG A 71 -1.90 5.67 -3.63
CA ARG A 71 -1.79 6.73 -4.64
C ARG A 71 -3.00 7.68 -4.67
N GLY A 72 -3.86 7.62 -3.66
CA GLY A 72 -4.99 8.53 -3.50
C GLY A 72 -4.60 9.92 -2.98
N THR A 73 -5.61 10.69 -2.62
CA THR A 73 -5.43 12.07 -2.09
C THR A 73 -4.77 12.10 -0.72
N CYS A 74 -4.89 11.02 0.05
CA CYS A 74 -4.24 10.81 1.34
C CYS A 74 -3.24 9.66 1.22
N PRO A 75 -1.98 9.91 0.83
CA PRO A 75 -1.04 8.84 0.51
C PRO A 75 -0.76 7.88 1.66
N MET A 76 -0.70 8.36 2.89
CA MET A 76 -0.62 7.52 4.07
C MET A 76 -1.91 7.62 4.87
N ILE A 77 -2.54 6.47 5.09
CA ILE A 77 -3.72 6.34 5.95
C ILE A 77 -3.38 5.33 7.03
N VAL A 78 -3.59 5.70 8.29
CA VAL A 78 -3.34 4.84 9.44
C VAL A 78 -4.66 4.49 10.11
N PHE A 79 -4.88 3.20 10.31
CA PHE A 79 -6.07 2.64 10.96
C PHE A 79 -5.70 2.05 12.32
N ASN A 80 -6.66 2.04 13.24
CA ASN A 80 -6.57 1.20 14.44
C ASN A 80 -6.96 -0.25 14.09
N SER A 81 -6.87 -1.15 15.08
CA SER A 81 -7.23 -2.56 14.94
C SER A 81 -8.69 -2.78 14.51
N GLU A 82 -9.59 -1.85 14.82
CA GLU A 82 -10.99 -1.89 14.43
C GLU A 82 -11.26 -1.39 13.01
N GLY A 83 -10.22 -0.91 12.29
CA GLY A 83 -10.35 -0.40 10.93
C GLY A 83 -10.85 1.05 10.84
N GLN A 84 -10.79 1.80 11.93
CA GLN A 84 -11.12 3.22 11.93
C GLN A 84 -9.89 4.04 11.55
N VAL A 85 -10.05 5.03 10.71
CA VAL A 85 -8.97 5.98 10.37
C VAL A 85 -8.64 6.81 11.59
N ILE A 86 -7.40 6.72 12.07
CA ILE A 86 -6.90 7.48 13.22
C ILE A 86 -5.92 8.58 12.82
N ARG A 87 -5.30 8.47 11.64
CA ARG A 87 -4.31 9.43 11.18
C ARG A 87 -4.14 9.38 9.67
N THR A 88 -3.76 10.50 9.07
CA THR A 88 -3.41 10.59 7.65
C THR A 88 -2.38 11.68 7.43
N TRP A 89 -1.47 11.45 6.47
CA TRP A 89 -0.43 12.42 6.11
C TRP A 89 0.16 12.13 4.72
N GLY A 90 1.08 12.97 4.28
CA GLY A 90 1.83 12.77 3.05
C GLY A 90 1.25 13.47 1.81
N GLN A 91 0.19 14.28 1.96
CA GLN A 91 -0.38 15.04 0.85
C GLN A 91 0.66 15.93 0.19
N GLY A 92 0.85 15.79 -1.12
CA GLY A 92 1.81 16.56 -1.91
C GLY A 92 3.28 16.21 -1.68
N VAL A 93 3.57 15.19 -0.86
CA VAL A 93 4.94 14.75 -0.56
C VAL A 93 5.45 13.74 -1.57
N PHE A 94 4.59 12.84 -2.03
CA PHE A 94 4.95 11.70 -2.85
C PHE A 94 4.52 11.90 -4.31
N LYS A 95 5.37 11.42 -5.22
CA LYS A 95 5.14 11.45 -6.64
C LYS A 95 4.48 10.16 -7.15
N ASN A 96 4.98 9.02 -6.68
CA ASN A 96 4.42 7.71 -6.96
C ASN A 96 4.69 6.76 -5.78
N PRO A 97 3.82 6.75 -4.76
CA PRO A 97 3.92 5.85 -3.61
C PRO A 97 4.10 4.40 -4.03
N HIS A 98 5.04 3.66 -3.38
CA HIS A 98 5.30 2.27 -3.72
C HIS A 98 5.39 1.35 -2.51
N GLY A 99 6.40 1.47 -1.66
CA GLY A 99 6.61 0.62 -0.50
C GLY A 99 6.51 1.38 0.82
N VAL A 100 6.08 0.71 1.89
CA VAL A 100 6.15 1.20 3.27
C VAL A 100 6.74 0.14 4.17
N THR A 101 7.54 0.56 5.14
CA THR A 101 8.09 -0.32 6.18
C THR A 101 8.22 0.45 7.48
N ILE A 102 7.77 -0.16 8.57
CA ILE A 102 7.90 0.37 9.92
C ILE A 102 9.10 -0.28 10.59
N ALA A 103 10.06 0.55 10.98
CA ALA A 103 11.26 0.08 11.67
C ALA A 103 10.97 -0.24 13.14
N PRO A 104 11.83 -1.05 13.80
CA PRO A 104 11.65 -1.41 15.22
C PRO A 104 11.61 -0.21 16.17
N ASP A 105 12.15 0.95 15.78
CA ASP A 105 12.08 2.20 16.54
C ASP A 105 10.78 3.00 16.30
N GLY A 106 9.85 2.45 15.51
CA GLY A 106 8.57 3.06 15.15
C GLY A 106 8.65 4.06 14.00
N THR A 107 9.84 4.36 13.45
CA THR A 107 9.93 5.25 12.28
C THR A 107 9.43 4.58 11.01
N VAL A 108 8.84 5.37 10.12
CA VAL A 108 8.17 4.90 8.90
C VAL A 108 9.01 5.23 7.69
N TYR A 109 9.44 4.20 6.96
CA TYR A 109 10.15 4.34 5.69
C TYR A 109 9.18 4.21 4.54
N CYS A 110 9.12 5.23 3.69
CA CYS A 110 8.26 5.27 2.52
C CYS A 110 9.12 5.32 1.25
N VAL A 111 8.87 4.39 0.35
CA VAL A 111 9.52 4.34 -0.97
C VAL A 111 8.67 5.12 -1.97
N ASP A 112 9.30 6.07 -2.65
CA ASP A 112 8.70 6.80 -3.77
C ASP A 112 9.48 6.49 -5.05
N ASN A 113 8.95 5.58 -5.88
CA ASN A 113 9.63 5.24 -7.11
C ASN A 113 9.43 6.29 -8.22
N GLY A 114 8.53 7.25 -8.03
CA GLY A 114 8.29 8.34 -8.98
C GLY A 114 9.37 9.42 -8.95
N ASP A 115 10.05 9.59 -7.81
CA ASP A 115 11.18 10.51 -7.68
C ASP A 115 12.49 9.84 -7.24
N SER A 116 12.49 8.49 -7.14
CA SER A 116 13.64 7.67 -6.80
C SER A 116 14.21 7.96 -5.41
N THR A 117 13.34 8.10 -4.42
CA THR A 117 13.75 8.33 -3.03
C THR A 117 13.14 7.32 -2.06
N ILE A 118 13.81 7.17 -0.92
CA ILE A 118 13.23 6.59 0.29
C ILE A 118 13.22 7.68 1.36
N ARG A 119 12.08 7.90 1.97
CA ARG A 119 11.90 8.92 3.02
C ARG A 119 11.57 8.27 4.35
N GLN A 120 12.23 8.72 5.40
CA GLN A 120 11.97 8.33 6.78
C GLN A 120 11.12 9.40 7.46
N PHE A 121 10.07 8.97 8.14
CA PHE A 121 9.14 9.84 8.88
C PHE A 121 8.97 9.37 10.31
N THR A 122 8.47 10.27 11.17
CA THR A 122 7.81 9.84 12.42
C THR A 122 6.47 9.21 12.11
N PRO A 123 5.85 8.47 13.06
CA PRO A 123 4.49 7.94 12.90
C PRO A 123 3.44 9.01 12.54
N GLU A 124 3.66 10.27 12.94
CA GLU A 124 2.78 11.42 12.66
C GLU A 124 3.04 12.07 11.31
N GLY A 125 4.00 11.55 10.51
CA GLY A 125 4.31 12.06 9.18
C GLY A 125 5.29 13.24 9.12
N LYS A 126 6.05 13.50 10.19
CA LYS A 126 7.13 14.46 10.15
C LYS A 126 8.33 13.85 9.44
N LEU A 127 8.79 14.46 8.35
CA LEU A 127 9.99 14.02 7.63
C LEU A 127 11.25 14.15 8.52
N LEU A 128 11.98 13.04 8.63
CA LEU A 128 13.24 12.95 9.37
C LEU A 128 14.45 12.94 8.42
N LYS A 129 14.36 12.16 7.33
CA LYS A 129 15.47 11.95 6.41
C LYS A 129 14.97 11.60 5.01
N THR A 130 15.72 12.01 4.00
CA THR A 130 15.56 11.56 2.62
C THR A 130 16.84 10.84 2.19
N LEU A 131 16.67 9.64 1.62
CA LEU A 131 17.71 8.85 0.99
C LEU A 131 17.49 8.91 -0.53
N GLY A 132 18.57 9.12 -1.29
CA GLY A 132 18.48 9.43 -2.70
C GLY A 132 18.29 10.93 -2.95
N THR A 133 18.44 11.34 -4.21
CA THR A 133 18.22 12.72 -4.67
C THR A 133 16.91 12.76 -5.44
N PRO A 134 15.93 13.54 -5.00
CA PRO A 134 14.62 13.58 -5.68
C PRO A 134 14.76 13.89 -7.17
N ASN A 135 14.08 13.09 -8.00
CA ASN A 135 14.08 13.18 -9.46
C ASN A 135 15.47 12.96 -10.13
N SER A 136 16.42 12.37 -9.40
CA SER A 136 17.75 12.06 -9.92
C SER A 136 18.05 10.57 -9.77
N PRO A 137 17.37 9.69 -10.54
CA PRO A 137 17.59 8.25 -10.46
C PRO A 137 19.00 7.90 -10.97
N SER A 138 19.60 6.91 -10.33
CA SER A 138 20.83 6.29 -10.88
C SER A 138 20.53 5.62 -12.22
N PRO A 139 21.53 5.49 -13.11
CA PRO A 139 21.33 4.79 -14.38
C PRO A 139 20.84 3.37 -14.17
N LYS A 140 19.93 2.92 -15.02
CA LYS A 140 19.42 1.54 -14.96
C LYS A 140 20.58 0.54 -15.04
N MET A 141 20.53 -0.48 -14.20
CA MET A 141 21.54 -1.57 -14.15
C MET A 141 22.98 -1.11 -13.87
N SER A 142 23.18 0.10 -13.34
CA SER A 142 24.50 0.60 -12.96
C SER A 142 25.08 -0.07 -11.72
N GLY A 143 24.26 -0.74 -10.92
CA GLY A 143 24.62 -1.21 -9.58
C GLY A 143 24.56 -0.10 -8.50
N GLU A 144 24.31 1.13 -8.89
CA GLU A 144 24.14 2.25 -7.99
C GLU A 144 22.74 2.25 -7.35
N PRO A 145 22.58 2.68 -6.09
CA PRO A 145 21.27 2.70 -5.43
C PRO A 145 20.34 3.75 -6.05
N PHE A 146 19.04 3.60 -5.74
CA PHE A 146 17.98 4.54 -6.13
C PHE A 146 17.70 4.65 -7.64
N SER A 147 17.85 3.55 -8.36
CA SER A 147 17.29 3.43 -9.71
C SER A 147 15.90 2.81 -9.64
N LEU A 148 14.86 3.61 -9.42
CA LEU A 148 13.47 3.18 -9.21
C LEU A 148 13.33 2.20 -8.01
N PRO A 149 13.56 2.64 -6.77
CA PRO A 149 13.39 1.80 -5.59
C PRO A 149 11.94 1.31 -5.46
N ALA A 150 11.77 0.08 -5.00
CA ALA A 150 10.47 -0.57 -4.80
C ALA A 150 10.34 -1.10 -3.38
#